data_5203ae67b090737c33d918620847313f
#
_entry.id   5203ae67b090737c33d918620847313f
#
_cell.length_a   1.000
_cell.length_b   1.000
_cell.length_c   1.000
_cell.angle_alpha   90.00
_cell.angle_beta   90.00
_cell.angle_gamma   90.00
#
_symmetry.space_group_name_H-M   'P 1'
#
loop_
_entity.id
_entity.type
_entity.pdbx_description
1 polymer ?
#
loop_
_entity_poly.entity_id
_entity_poly.type
_entity_poly.pdbx_seq_one_letter_code
_entity_poly.pdbx_strand_id
1 'polypeptide(L)'
;MSPNYQAESEISVEEVHYAPLSYGENSLNLIGDVTGKNLVELGSGGSQNAIALAKLGATVTAVDFSHNQLSHAVSESVKQKTAIDFLQADIQNLNYFRDQTFDGVISVFALEFIEHLDVFFSECNRILKKGGQLILSTTHPLGAFEWNADTNTLNVTNYFNPPVEMWKEGDQEYFGVTYFRTVENLFTSVVGNGFTVKALLEPKPLEFDKEHLSPYKGNYWTEFRDRVNSVPFAIVIKALKQ
;
A
#
# COMPACT_ATOMS: atom_id res chain seq x y z
N MET A 1 -9.66 -6.39 3.99
CA MET A 1 -10.37 -6.28 2.69
C MET A 1 -11.18 -7.54 2.49
N SER A 2 -12.42 -7.39 2.03
CA SER A 2 -13.30 -8.52 1.80
C SER A 2 -12.87 -9.38 0.61
N PRO A 3 -13.24 -10.65 0.56
CA PRO A 3 -13.08 -11.47 -0.65
C PRO A 3 -13.70 -10.83 -1.90
N ASN A 4 -14.78 -10.07 -1.71
CA ASN A 4 -15.46 -9.37 -2.79
C ASN A 4 -14.58 -8.25 -3.39
N TYR A 5 -13.86 -7.50 -2.56
CA TYR A 5 -12.95 -6.46 -3.02
C TYR A 5 -11.89 -7.01 -3.99
N GLN A 6 -11.25 -8.13 -3.65
CA GLN A 6 -10.24 -8.75 -4.51
C GLN A 6 -10.82 -9.17 -5.86
N ALA A 7 -12.02 -9.76 -5.86
CA ALA A 7 -12.70 -10.21 -7.07
C ALA A 7 -13.19 -9.04 -7.95
N GLU A 8 -13.68 -7.96 -7.33
CA GLU A 8 -14.26 -6.82 -8.04
C GLU A 8 -13.23 -5.78 -8.49
N SER A 9 -12.09 -5.70 -7.80
CA SER A 9 -11.01 -4.76 -8.15
C SER A 9 -10.12 -5.30 -9.28
N GLU A 10 -10.03 -6.61 -9.46
CA GLU A 10 -9.22 -7.28 -10.48
C GLU A 10 -7.82 -6.68 -10.60
N ILE A 11 -7.11 -6.59 -9.47
CA ILE A 11 -5.78 -5.98 -9.43
C ILE A 11 -4.79 -6.85 -10.21
N SER A 12 -4.09 -6.25 -11.16
CA SER A 12 -3.10 -6.91 -12.00
C SER A 12 -1.90 -7.42 -11.18
N VAL A 13 -1.37 -8.56 -11.59
CA VAL A 13 -0.11 -9.12 -11.07
C VAL A 13 1.05 -8.94 -12.06
N GLU A 14 0.87 -8.13 -13.09
CA GLU A 14 1.88 -7.90 -14.13
C GLU A 14 2.75 -6.67 -13.84
N GLU A 15 2.31 -5.79 -12.95
CA GLU A 15 3.06 -4.62 -12.50
C GLU A 15 2.69 -4.24 -11.07
N VAL A 16 3.59 -3.53 -10.39
CA VAL A 16 3.32 -2.99 -9.05
C VAL A 16 2.33 -1.83 -9.15
N HIS A 17 1.30 -1.88 -8.31
CA HIS A 17 0.30 -0.84 -8.18
C HIS A 17 0.52 0.02 -6.93
N TYR A 18 0.07 1.27 -6.97
CA TYR A 18 0.19 2.22 -5.86
C TYR A 18 -1.11 2.88 -5.47
N ALA A 19 -2.01 3.13 -6.43
CA ALA A 19 -3.30 3.76 -6.17
C ALA A 19 -4.34 3.29 -7.19
N PRO A 20 -5.62 3.22 -6.79
CA PRO A 20 -6.71 2.92 -7.71
C PRO A 20 -6.78 3.91 -8.86
N LEU A 21 -7.19 3.41 -10.04
CA LEU A 21 -7.41 4.20 -11.26
C LEU A 21 -6.19 5.03 -11.73
N SER A 22 -5.00 4.81 -11.17
CA SER A 22 -3.78 5.53 -11.54
C SER A 22 -2.78 4.65 -12.28
N TYR A 23 -1.69 5.25 -12.74
CA TYR A 23 -0.56 4.51 -13.28
C TYR A 23 0.09 3.60 -12.23
N GLY A 24 0.59 2.44 -12.67
CA GLY A 24 1.46 1.57 -11.89
C GLY A 24 2.95 1.82 -12.15
N GLU A 25 3.78 0.86 -11.76
CA GLU A 25 5.24 0.95 -11.83
C GLU A 25 5.78 1.15 -13.24
N ASN A 26 5.17 0.55 -14.25
CA ASN A 26 5.60 0.67 -15.65
C ASN A 26 5.66 2.13 -16.13
N SER A 27 4.86 3.01 -15.53
CA SER A 27 4.82 4.43 -15.87
C SER A 27 5.48 5.30 -14.81
N LEU A 28 5.32 4.97 -13.52
CA LEU A 28 5.84 5.79 -12.42
C LEU A 28 7.33 5.55 -12.14
N ASN A 29 7.83 4.34 -12.41
CA ASN A 29 9.22 3.94 -12.23
C ASN A 29 9.78 4.32 -10.84
N LEU A 30 9.03 4.00 -9.80
CA LEU A 30 9.40 4.33 -8.43
C LEU A 30 10.39 3.34 -7.84
N ILE A 31 10.17 2.03 -8.05
CA ILE A 31 11.02 0.96 -7.52
C ILE A 31 12.28 0.81 -8.38
N GLY A 32 12.13 0.91 -9.71
CA GLY A 32 13.19 0.69 -10.68
C GLY A 32 13.58 -0.78 -10.80
N ASP A 33 14.84 -1.05 -11.21
CA ASP A 33 15.32 -2.42 -11.39
C ASP A 33 15.41 -3.16 -10.06
N VAL A 34 14.72 -4.29 -9.98
CA VAL A 34 14.65 -5.17 -8.79
C VAL A 34 15.29 -6.54 -9.03
N THR A 35 15.88 -6.77 -10.20
CA THR A 35 16.49 -8.04 -10.56
C THR A 35 17.54 -8.46 -9.54
N GLY A 36 17.35 -9.64 -8.92
CA GLY A 36 18.25 -10.20 -7.91
C GLY A 36 18.22 -9.48 -6.56
N LYS A 37 17.35 -8.50 -6.34
CA LYS A 37 17.18 -7.83 -5.04
C LYS A 37 16.31 -8.66 -4.11
N ASN A 38 16.57 -8.52 -2.80
CA ASN A 38 15.76 -9.10 -1.74
C ASN A 38 14.77 -8.04 -1.22
N LEU A 39 13.49 -8.25 -1.44
CA LEU A 39 12.43 -7.29 -1.13
C LEU A 39 11.44 -7.89 -0.13
N VAL A 40 10.81 -7.04 0.67
CA VAL A 40 9.69 -7.42 1.52
C VAL A 40 8.49 -6.53 1.25
N GLU A 41 7.31 -7.15 1.07
CA GLU A 41 6.03 -6.45 1.06
C GLU A 41 5.38 -6.60 2.44
N LEU A 42 5.11 -5.48 3.10
CA LEU A 42 4.50 -5.41 4.43
C LEU A 42 3.01 -5.03 4.33
N GLY A 43 2.14 -5.90 4.83
CA GLY A 43 0.70 -5.79 4.62
C GLY A 43 0.32 -6.19 3.20
N SER A 44 0.78 -7.35 2.76
CA SER A 44 0.72 -7.77 1.36
C SER A 44 -0.68 -8.12 0.85
N GLY A 45 -1.65 -8.33 1.73
CA GLY A 45 -2.99 -8.73 1.35
C GLY A 45 -2.99 -9.94 0.40
N GLY A 46 -3.59 -9.79 -0.78
CA GLY A 46 -3.58 -10.79 -1.85
C GLY A 46 -2.25 -10.91 -2.59
N SER A 47 -1.23 -10.15 -2.19
CA SER A 47 0.17 -10.19 -2.69
C SER A 47 0.33 -9.94 -4.19
N GLN A 48 -0.54 -9.15 -4.80
CA GLN A 48 -0.42 -8.81 -6.23
C GLN A 48 0.91 -8.12 -6.53
N ASN A 49 1.34 -7.20 -5.66
CA ASN A 49 2.64 -6.53 -5.81
C ASN A 49 3.81 -7.48 -5.60
N ALA A 50 3.76 -8.37 -4.58
CA ALA A 50 4.80 -9.38 -4.39
C ALA A 50 4.96 -10.29 -5.61
N ILE A 51 3.83 -10.70 -6.22
CA ILE A 51 3.83 -11.50 -7.45
C ILE A 51 4.47 -10.72 -8.61
N ALA A 52 4.08 -9.45 -8.79
CA ALA A 52 4.66 -8.59 -9.83
C ALA A 52 6.17 -8.42 -9.64
N LEU A 53 6.64 -8.19 -8.40
CA LEU A 53 8.05 -8.05 -8.07
C LEU A 53 8.84 -9.35 -8.32
N ALA A 54 8.26 -10.50 -7.98
CA ALA A 54 8.88 -11.80 -8.25
C ALA A 54 9.00 -12.07 -9.76
N LYS A 55 7.98 -11.68 -10.56
CA LYS A 55 8.06 -11.76 -12.04
C LYS A 55 9.16 -10.86 -12.61
N LEU A 56 9.47 -9.74 -11.95
CA LEU A 56 10.57 -8.84 -12.30
C LEU A 56 11.95 -9.33 -11.82
N GLY A 57 12.02 -10.53 -11.22
CA GLY A 57 13.27 -11.16 -10.83
C GLY A 57 13.76 -10.84 -9.42
N ALA A 58 12.93 -10.27 -8.56
CA ALA A 58 13.24 -10.11 -7.14
C ALA A 58 13.03 -11.42 -6.37
N THR A 59 13.79 -11.59 -5.27
CA THR A 59 13.42 -12.52 -4.19
C THR A 59 12.50 -11.77 -3.25
N VAL A 60 11.28 -12.28 -3.03
CA VAL A 60 10.24 -11.55 -2.31
C VAL A 60 9.75 -12.31 -1.10
N THR A 61 9.68 -11.61 0.04
CA THR A 61 8.94 -12.04 1.22
C THR A 61 7.66 -11.21 1.32
N ALA A 62 6.51 -11.86 1.46
CA ALA A 62 5.21 -11.21 1.63
C ALA A 62 4.70 -11.45 3.06
N VAL A 63 4.41 -10.37 3.78
CA VAL A 63 3.96 -10.43 5.17
C VAL A 63 2.56 -9.85 5.28
N ASP A 64 1.65 -10.61 5.88
CA ASP A 64 0.31 -10.13 6.21
C ASP A 64 -0.17 -10.74 7.52
N PHE A 65 -1.02 -10.02 8.23
CA PHE A 65 -1.65 -10.51 9.45
C PHE A 65 -2.75 -11.54 9.16
N SER A 66 -3.45 -11.40 8.03
CA SER A 66 -4.64 -12.16 7.69
C SER A 66 -4.29 -13.51 7.06
N HIS A 67 -4.61 -14.58 7.77
CA HIS A 67 -4.49 -15.94 7.22
C HIS A 67 -5.28 -16.12 5.91
N ASN A 68 -6.47 -15.54 5.82
CA ASN A 68 -7.31 -15.67 4.63
C ASN A 68 -6.68 -14.98 3.41
N GLN A 69 -6.09 -13.80 3.59
CA GLN A 69 -5.38 -13.09 2.53
C GLN A 69 -4.17 -13.89 2.06
N LEU A 70 -3.36 -14.39 2.98
CA LEU A 70 -2.19 -15.22 2.62
C LEU A 70 -2.59 -16.52 1.94
N SER A 71 -3.68 -17.17 2.33
CA SER A 71 -4.18 -18.36 1.66
C SER A 71 -4.54 -18.08 0.21
N HIS A 72 -5.18 -16.94 -0.05
CA HIS A 72 -5.47 -16.47 -1.41
C HIS A 72 -4.17 -16.17 -2.18
N ALA A 73 -3.24 -15.44 -1.55
CA ALA A 73 -1.95 -15.07 -2.13
C ALA A 73 -1.11 -16.29 -2.55
N VAL A 74 -1.04 -17.31 -1.70
CA VAL A 74 -0.38 -18.60 -2.01
C VAL A 74 -1.01 -19.25 -3.23
N SER A 75 -2.35 -19.33 -3.28
CA SER A 75 -3.06 -19.90 -4.43
C SER A 75 -2.75 -19.13 -5.72
N GLU A 76 -2.72 -17.81 -5.65
CA GLU A 76 -2.45 -16.96 -6.81
C GLU A 76 -0.98 -17.09 -7.25
N SER A 77 -0.02 -17.09 -6.32
CA SER A 77 1.41 -17.27 -6.66
C SER A 77 1.68 -18.58 -7.37
N VAL A 78 1.00 -19.67 -6.97
CA VAL A 78 1.08 -20.98 -7.66
C VAL A 78 0.55 -20.89 -9.10
N LYS A 79 -0.59 -20.24 -9.31
CA LYS A 79 -1.15 -20.02 -10.67
C LYS A 79 -0.19 -19.22 -11.54
N GLN A 80 0.45 -18.18 -10.96
CA GLN A 80 1.40 -17.30 -11.63
C GLN A 80 2.81 -17.90 -11.75
N LYS A 81 3.05 -19.09 -11.15
CA LYS A 81 4.35 -19.79 -11.14
C LYS A 81 5.48 -18.92 -10.57
N THR A 82 5.19 -18.14 -9.54
CA THR A 82 6.15 -17.32 -8.81
C THR A 82 6.52 -17.98 -7.49
N ALA A 83 7.78 -17.80 -7.06
CA ALA A 83 8.26 -18.23 -5.76
C ALA A 83 8.30 -17.03 -4.81
N ILE A 84 7.50 -17.09 -3.75
CA ILE A 84 7.39 -16.03 -2.74
C ILE A 84 7.39 -16.69 -1.36
N ASP A 85 8.13 -16.12 -0.43
CA ASP A 85 8.12 -16.53 0.97
C ASP A 85 6.96 -15.81 1.69
N PHE A 86 5.96 -16.57 2.14
CA PHE A 86 4.81 -16.01 2.85
C PHE A 86 4.97 -16.13 4.35
N LEU A 87 4.72 -15.06 5.08
CA LEU A 87 4.81 -15.00 6.53
C LEU A 87 3.57 -14.37 7.13
N GLN A 88 2.87 -15.11 8.00
CA GLN A 88 1.76 -14.56 8.78
C GLN A 88 2.31 -13.88 10.03
N ALA A 89 2.28 -12.54 10.07
CA ALA A 89 2.79 -11.77 11.20
C ALA A 89 2.20 -10.35 11.24
N ASP A 90 2.34 -9.71 12.42
CA ASP A 90 2.07 -8.29 12.59
C ASP A 90 3.26 -7.48 12.04
N ILE A 91 2.98 -6.58 11.11
CA ILE A 91 3.98 -5.73 10.48
C ILE A 91 4.50 -4.59 11.40
N GLN A 92 3.91 -4.39 12.55
CA GLN A 92 4.44 -3.49 13.59
C GLN A 92 5.55 -4.13 14.42
N ASN A 93 5.72 -5.44 14.32
CA ASN A 93 6.75 -6.17 15.04
C ASN A 93 7.53 -7.06 14.07
N LEU A 94 8.63 -6.54 13.53
CA LEU A 94 9.46 -7.22 12.52
C LEU A 94 10.70 -7.92 13.15
N ASN A 95 10.68 -8.23 14.45
CA ASN A 95 11.82 -8.81 15.17
C ASN A 95 12.26 -10.20 14.69
N TYR A 96 11.44 -10.87 13.89
CA TYR A 96 11.76 -12.13 13.21
C TYR A 96 12.68 -11.92 12.00
N PHE A 97 12.87 -10.69 11.51
CA PHE A 97 13.86 -10.37 10.50
C PHE A 97 15.15 -9.83 11.13
N ARG A 98 16.27 -10.22 10.55
CA ARG A 98 17.58 -9.68 10.92
C ARG A 98 17.73 -8.27 10.38
N ASP A 99 18.61 -7.50 11.04
CA ASP A 99 18.99 -6.18 10.57
C ASP A 99 19.59 -6.25 9.17
N GLN A 100 19.37 -5.21 8.37
CA GLN A 100 19.96 -5.04 7.05
C GLN A 100 19.80 -6.25 6.12
N THR A 101 18.61 -6.83 6.12
CA THR A 101 18.27 -8.01 5.31
C THR A 101 17.81 -7.64 3.90
N PHE A 102 17.02 -6.57 3.78
CA PHE A 102 16.30 -6.26 2.54
C PHE A 102 16.91 -5.07 1.80
N ASP A 103 16.86 -5.15 0.46
CA ASP A 103 17.22 -4.05 -0.44
C ASP A 103 16.06 -3.05 -0.59
N GLY A 104 14.82 -3.50 -0.34
CA GLY A 104 13.62 -2.65 -0.38
C GLY A 104 12.48 -3.18 0.49
N VAL A 105 11.72 -2.25 1.04
CA VAL A 105 10.44 -2.45 1.72
C VAL A 105 9.37 -1.77 0.89
N ILE A 106 8.29 -2.49 0.60
CA ILE A 106 7.10 -2.00 -0.07
C ILE A 106 5.91 -2.19 0.87
N SER A 107 5.05 -1.18 1.00
CA SER A 107 3.78 -1.30 1.73
C SER A 107 2.72 -0.46 1.04
N VAL A 108 1.63 -1.10 0.62
CA VAL A 108 0.56 -0.46 -0.14
C VAL A 108 -0.77 -0.71 0.55
N PHE A 109 -1.43 0.36 0.98
CA PHE A 109 -2.70 0.33 1.71
C PHE A 109 -2.69 -0.58 2.95
N ALA A 110 -1.63 -0.48 3.75
CA ALA A 110 -1.52 -1.14 5.04
C ALA A 110 -1.22 -0.16 6.20
N LEU A 111 -0.67 1.02 5.88
CA LEU A 111 -0.30 2.01 6.89
C LEU A 111 -1.50 2.55 7.68
N GLU A 112 -2.67 2.58 7.08
CA GLU A 112 -3.93 2.97 7.71
C GLU A 112 -4.34 2.05 8.86
N PHE A 113 -3.79 0.83 8.94
CA PHE A 113 -4.06 -0.11 10.03
C PHE A 113 -3.00 -0.08 11.13
N ILE A 114 -1.96 0.74 10.98
CA ILE A 114 -0.85 0.88 11.92
C ILE A 114 -1.16 1.98 12.93
N GLU A 115 -1.16 1.67 14.22
CA GLU A 115 -1.35 2.67 15.27
C GLU A 115 -0.10 3.53 15.49
N HIS A 116 1.07 2.90 15.55
CA HIS A 116 2.33 3.53 15.93
C HIS A 116 3.31 3.64 14.75
N LEU A 117 3.21 4.72 13.96
CA LEU A 117 4.04 4.93 12.77
C LEU A 117 5.54 4.89 13.05
N ASP A 118 5.99 5.49 14.14
CA ASP A 118 7.42 5.56 14.46
C ASP A 118 8.00 4.17 14.76
N VAL A 119 7.23 3.29 15.40
CA VAL A 119 7.63 1.89 15.60
C VAL A 119 7.77 1.19 14.25
N PHE A 120 6.76 1.33 13.37
CA PHE A 120 6.79 0.73 12.03
C PHE A 120 7.98 1.24 11.21
N PHE A 121 8.22 2.55 11.16
CA PHE A 121 9.33 3.10 10.37
C PHE A 121 10.70 2.79 10.96
N SER A 122 10.82 2.74 12.29
CA SER A 122 12.05 2.29 12.96
C SER A 122 12.39 0.84 12.58
N GLU A 123 11.40 -0.05 12.57
CA GLU A 123 11.59 -1.44 12.16
C GLU A 123 11.90 -1.55 10.66
N CYS A 124 11.19 -0.81 9.80
CA CYS A 124 11.53 -0.73 8.36
C CYS A 124 12.99 -0.28 8.16
N ASN A 125 13.42 0.75 8.91
CA ASN A 125 14.80 1.21 8.84
C ASN A 125 15.77 0.11 9.30
N ARG A 126 15.49 -0.58 10.41
CA ARG A 126 16.35 -1.64 10.94
C ARG A 126 16.56 -2.75 9.92
N ILE A 127 15.49 -3.28 9.30
CA ILE A 127 15.57 -4.41 8.38
C ILE A 127 16.12 -4.06 7.00
N LEU A 128 16.08 -2.78 6.59
CA LEU A 128 16.66 -2.32 5.34
C LEU A 128 18.18 -2.24 5.40
N LYS A 129 18.84 -2.62 4.33
CA LYS A 129 20.26 -2.33 4.10
C LYS A 129 20.49 -0.83 3.98
N LYS A 130 21.71 -0.36 4.22
CA LYS A 130 22.07 1.04 3.97
C LYS A 130 21.83 1.40 2.50
N GLY A 131 21.17 2.53 2.27
CA GLY A 131 20.74 2.93 0.92
C GLY A 131 19.55 2.14 0.37
N GLY A 132 18.99 1.19 1.14
CA GLY A 132 17.78 0.46 0.79
C GLY A 132 16.58 1.39 0.67
N GLN A 133 15.63 1.02 -0.18
CA GLN A 133 14.49 1.86 -0.50
C GLN A 133 13.24 1.46 0.28
N LEU A 134 12.47 2.48 0.67
CA LEU A 134 11.13 2.37 1.25
C LEU A 134 10.15 2.98 0.28
N ILE A 135 9.18 2.18 -0.17
CA ILE A 135 8.06 2.62 -1.02
C ILE A 135 6.78 2.38 -0.24
N LEU A 136 6.04 3.45 -0.02
CA LEU A 136 4.78 3.43 0.71
C LEU A 136 3.68 4.00 -0.14
N SER A 137 2.50 3.40 -0.07
CA SER A 137 1.26 4.01 -0.48
C SER A 137 0.22 3.81 0.61
N THR A 138 -0.50 4.85 0.95
CA THR A 138 -1.58 4.81 1.95
C THR A 138 -2.71 5.73 1.54
N THR A 139 -3.87 5.55 2.14
CA THR A 139 -5.01 6.45 1.95
C THR A 139 -4.59 7.90 2.27
N HIS A 140 -4.93 8.81 1.36
CA HIS A 140 -4.67 10.23 1.57
C HIS A 140 -5.45 10.74 2.79
N PRO A 141 -4.90 11.67 3.59
CA PRO A 141 -5.60 12.25 4.75
C PRO A 141 -7.01 12.77 4.47
N LEU A 142 -7.26 13.25 3.27
CA LEU A 142 -8.60 13.67 2.83
C LEU A 142 -9.59 12.50 2.74
N GLY A 143 -9.14 11.26 2.76
CA GLY A 143 -9.98 10.06 2.81
C GLY A 143 -10.84 9.96 4.06
N ALA A 144 -10.41 10.59 5.16
CA ALA A 144 -11.14 10.66 6.44
C ALA A 144 -12.44 11.46 6.40
N PHE A 145 -12.72 12.16 5.30
CA PHE A 145 -13.81 13.14 5.25
C PHE A 145 -14.91 12.74 4.28
N GLU A 146 -16.13 13.16 4.61
CA GLU A 146 -17.31 12.78 3.87
C GLU A 146 -17.37 13.47 2.50
N TRP A 147 -17.62 12.69 1.47
CA TRP A 147 -17.87 13.15 0.12
C TRP A 147 -19.36 13.32 -0.13
N ASN A 148 -19.76 14.50 -0.57
CA ASN A 148 -21.11 14.76 -1.01
C ASN A 148 -21.20 14.62 -2.53
N ALA A 149 -21.82 13.53 -2.98
CA ALA A 149 -21.93 13.21 -4.41
C ALA A 149 -22.86 14.16 -5.17
N ASP A 150 -23.89 14.74 -4.50
CA ASP A 150 -24.83 15.64 -5.15
C ASP A 150 -24.21 17.00 -5.52
N THR A 151 -23.27 17.46 -4.69
CA THR A 151 -22.59 18.75 -4.89
C THR A 151 -21.16 18.61 -5.37
N ASN A 152 -20.62 17.40 -5.48
CA ASN A 152 -19.21 17.11 -5.78
C ASN A 152 -18.25 17.87 -4.85
N THR A 153 -18.52 17.84 -3.54
CA THR A 153 -17.73 18.54 -2.53
C THR A 153 -17.26 17.61 -1.42
N LEU A 154 -16.09 17.89 -0.88
CA LEU A 154 -15.56 17.23 0.32
C LEU A 154 -15.81 18.11 1.54
N ASN A 155 -16.48 17.57 2.56
CA ASN A 155 -16.71 18.26 3.82
C ASN A 155 -15.56 18.01 4.79
N VAL A 156 -14.54 18.87 4.77
CA VAL A 156 -13.36 18.74 5.63
C VAL A 156 -13.59 19.39 6.98
N THR A 157 -13.59 18.57 8.03
CA THR A 157 -13.69 19.00 9.42
C THR A 157 -12.50 18.48 10.21
N ASN A 158 -11.87 19.36 11.01
CA ASN A 158 -10.81 18.96 11.95
C ASN A 158 -9.64 18.17 11.31
N TYR A 159 -9.12 18.64 10.18
CA TYR A 159 -8.02 18.00 9.44
C TYR A 159 -6.79 17.67 10.31
N PHE A 160 -6.47 18.53 11.28
CA PHE A 160 -5.29 18.35 12.14
C PHE A 160 -5.46 17.27 13.23
N ASN A 161 -6.69 16.84 13.47
CA ASN A 161 -7.01 15.71 14.34
C ASN A 161 -8.01 14.79 13.61
N PRO A 162 -7.55 14.09 12.57
CA PRO A 162 -8.43 13.23 11.80
C PRO A 162 -8.99 12.11 12.69
N PRO A 163 -10.21 11.62 12.38
CA PRO A 163 -10.84 10.59 13.19
C PRO A 163 -10.08 9.27 13.11
N VAL A 164 -10.22 8.48 14.16
CA VAL A 164 -9.95 7.03 14.09
C VAL A 164 -11.29 6.37 13.78
N GLU A 165 -11.35 5.67 12.66
CA GLU A 165 -12.57 4.98 12.25
C GLU A 165 -12.53 3.53 12.69
N MET A 166 -13.59 3.10 13.36
CA MET A 166 -13.84 1.70 13.66
C MET A 166 -14.94 1.20 12.73
N TRP A 167 -14.65 0.13 12.02
CA TRP A 167 -15.61 -0.44 11.08
C TRP A 167 -15.76 -1.95 11.27
N LYS A 168 -16.92 -2.45 10.86
CA LYS A 168 -17.28 -3.86 10.92
C LYS A 168 -17.75 -4.31 9.55
N GLU A 169 -17.27 -5.45 9.09
CA GLU A 169 -17.68 -6.03 7.82
C GLU A 169 -18.76 -7.10 8.07
N GLY A 170 -20.00 -6.79 7.69
CA GLY A 170 -21.15 -7.68 7.85
C GLY A 170 -21.42 -8.07 9.30
N ASP A 171 -21.74 -9.34 9.54
CA ASP A 171 -22.01 -9.91 10.88
C ASP A 171 -20.76 -10.46 11.59
N GLN A 172 -19.56 -10.07 11.15
CA GLN A 172 -18.32 -10.53 11.75
C GLN A 172 -18.13 -10.00 13.17
N GLU A 173 -17.51 -10.80 14.05
CA GLU A 173 -17.17 -10.40 15.43
C GLU A 173 -15.98 -9.43 15.49
N TYR A 174 -15.22 -9.28 14.40
CA TYR A 174 -13.99 -8.50 14.35
C TYR A 174 -14.24 -7.10 13.80
N PHE A 175 -13.59 -6.13 14.44
CA PHE A 175 -13.59 -4.74 14.02
C PHE A 175 -12.26 -4.43 13.30
N GLY A 176 -12.35 -3.71 12.18
CA GLY A 176 -11.19 -3.03 11.63
C GLY A 176 -11.06 -1.63 12.25
N VAL A 177 -9.84 -1.14 12.32
CA VAL A 177 -9.54 0.22 12.76
C VAL A 177 -8.73 0.89 11.66
N THR A 178 -9.15 2.10 11.25
CA THR A 178 -8.42 2.93 10.30
C THR A 178 -7.92 4.18 11.00
N TYR A 179 -6.62 4.38 10.95
CA TYR A 179 -5.93 5.55 11.50
C TYR A 179 -5.60 6.52 10.36
N PHE A 180 -6.34 7.61 10.26
CA PHE A 180 -5.98 8.69 9.34
C PHE A 180 -4.90 9.58 9.96
N ARG A 181 -4.05 10.16 9.12
CA ARG A 181 -2.94 11.01 9.53
C ARG A 181 -2.80 12.18 8.58
N THR A 182 -2.28 13.30 9.08
CA THR A 182 -1.95 14.42 8.20
C THR A 182 -0.74 14.08 7.31
N VAL A 183 -0.58 14.81 6.20
CA VAL A 183 0.62 14.68 5.36
C VAL A 183 1.89 14.97 6.18
N GLU A 184 1.82 15.96 7.09
CA GLU A 184 2.93 16.30 7.99
C GLU A 184 3.31 15.12 8.89
N ASN A 185 2.32 14.45 9.52
CA ASN A 185 2.59 13.29 10.36
C ASN A 185 3.29 12.17 9.59
N LEU A 186 2.82 11.85 8.38
CA LEU A 186 3.44 10.83 7.53
C LEU A 186 4.88 11.21 7.17
N PHE A 187 5.08 12.44 6.70
CA PHE A 187 6.39 12.92 6.26
C PHE A 187 7.39 12.99 7.43
N THR A 188 7.01 13.57 8.55
CA THR A 188 7.88 13.74 9.72
C THR A 188 8.24 12.42 10.36
N SER A 189 7.32 11.45 10.42
CA SER A 189 7.62 10.10 10.90
C SER A 189 8.62 9.38 9.99
N VAL A 190 8.48 9.47 8.66
CA VAL A 190 9.46 8.89 7.73
C VAL A 190 10.84 9.50 7.94
N VAL A 191 10.95 10.83 7.94
CA VAL A 191 12.23 11.54 8.06
C VAL A 191 12.85 11.33 9.45
N GLY A 192 12.02 11.38 10.50
CA GLY A 192 12.44 11.19 11.89
C GLY A 192 13.04 9.81 12.18
N ASN A 193 12.68 8.81 11.36
CA ASN A 193 13.19 7.44 11.49
C ASN A 193 14.36 7.14 10.51
N GLY A 194 15.12 8.15 10.08
CA GLY A 194 16.38 7.98 9.35
C GLY A 194 16.22 7.73 7.86
N PHE A 195 15.13 8.19 7.25
CA PHE A 195 14.92 8.13 5.82
C PHE A 195 15.08 9.50 5.16
N THR A 196 15.55 9.50 3.92
CA THR A 196 15.54 10.67 3.05
C THR A 196 14.44 10.49 2.00
N VAL A 197 13.41 11.31 2.05
CA VAL A 197 12.31 11.30 1.06
C VAL A 197 12.85 11.75 -0.30
N LYS A 198 12.63 10.95 -1.33
CA LYS A 198 13.02 11.19 -2.73
C LYS A 198 11.86 11.62 -3.61
N ALA A 199 10.66 11.12 -3.30
CA ALA A 199 9.43 11.53 -3.96
C ALA A 199 8.27 11.45 -2.98
N LEU A 200 7.34 12.38 -3.11
CA LEU A 200 6.02 12.36 -2.48
C LEU A 200 5.03 12.68 -3.60
N LEU A 201 4.13 11.76 -3.88
CA LEU A 201 3.18 11.83 -4.98
C LEU A 201 1.75 11.73 -4.44
N GLU A 202 0.87 12.44 -5.10
CA GLU A 202 -0.58 12.29 -5.01
C GLU A 202 -1.08 11.81 -6.37
N PRO A 203 -1.12 10.47 -6.61
CA PRO A 203 -1.42 9.93 -7.92
C PRO A 203 -2.81 10.37 -8.39
N LYS A 204 -2.86 10.98 -9.58
CA LYS A 204 -4.12 11.33 -10.21
C LYS A 204 -4.71 10.12 -10.93
N PRO A 205 -6.04 9.99 -10.95
CA PRO A 205 -6.70 8.99 -11.77
C PRO A 205 -6.40 9.23 -13.25
N LEU A 206 -6.36 8.14 -14.00
CA LEU A 206 -6.22 8.19 -15.45
C LEU A 206 -7.47 8.78 -16.10
N GLU A 207 -7.27 9.46 -17.24
CA GLU A 207 -8.35 9.82 -18.15
C GLU A 207 -9.07 8.56 -18.63
N PHE A 208 -10.35 8.67 -18.94
CA PHE A 208 -11.20 7.51 -19.25
C PHE A 208 -10.65 6.65 -20.39
N ASP A 209 -10.09 7.26 -21.43
CA ASP A 209 -9.46 6.56 -22.59
C ASP A 209 -8.14 5.86 -22.24
N LYS A 210 -7.55 6.18 -21.09
CA LYS A 210 -6.30 5.61 -20.58
C LYS A 210 -6.47 4.62 -19.42
N GLU A 211 -7.70 4.36 -18.97
CA GLU A 211 -7.97 3.44 -17.85
C GLU A 211 -7.40 2.04 -18.05
N HIS A 212 -7.31 1.59 -19.29
CA HIS A 212 -6.70 0.32 -19.63
C HIS A 212 -5.22 0.22 -19.20
N LEU A 213 -4.56 1.35 -18.91
CA LEU A 213 -3.18 1.41 -18.40
C LEU A 213 -3.10 1.27 -16.88
N SER A 214 -4.25 1.35 -16.15
CA SER A 214 -4.26 1.13 -14.70
C SER A 214 -4.02 -0.34 -14.37
N PRO A 215 -3.28 -0.66 -13.30
CA PRO A 215 -3.24 -2.01 -12.73
C PRO A 215 -4.58 -2.51 -12.17
N TYR A 216 -5.51 -1.61 -11.87
CA TYR A 216 -6.86 -1.94 -11.42
C TYR A 216 -7.77 -2.11 -12.62
N LYS A 217 -8.20 -3.35 -12.90
CA LYS A 217 -8.97 -3.72 -14.11
C LYS A 217 -10.46 -3.85 -13.87
N GLY A 218 -10.86 -4.08 -12.63
CA GLY A 218 -12.25 -4.26 -12.24
C GLY A 218 -13.01 -2.94 -12.04
N ASN A 219 -14.32 -3.06 -11.81
CA ASN A 219 -15.23 -1.92 -11.74
C ASN A 219 -15.43 -1.36 -10.32
N TYR A 220 -14.82 -1.97 -9.30
CA TYR A 220 -15.01 -1.56 -7.90
C TYR A 220 -14.82 -0.05 -7.68
N TRP A 221 -13.81 0.55 -8.30
CA TRP A 221 -13.47 1.96 -8.11
C TRP A 221 -14.26 2.92 -8.99
N THR A 222 -15.08 2.41 -9.92
CA THR A 222 -15.84 3.26 -10.85
C THR A 222 -16.86 4.14 -10.13
N GLU A 223 -17.50 3.63 -9.08
CA GLU A 223 -18.46 4.40 -8.27
C GLU A 223 -17.82 5.56 -7.47
N PHE A 224 -16.52 5.48 -7.21
CA PHE A 224 -15.77 6.54 -6.49
C PHE A 224 -15.11 7.56 -7.41
N ARG A 225 -15.33 7.45 -8.72
CA ARG A 225 -14.57 8.22 -9.72
C ARG A 225 -14.68 9.73 -9.54
N ASP A 226 -15.85 10.27 -9.26
CA ASP A 226 -16.04 11.71 -9.09
C ASP A 226 -15.23 12.23 -7.90
N ARG A 227 -15.21 11.47 -6.81
CA ARG A 227 -14.37 11.77 -5.65
C ARG A 227 -12.88 11.74 -6.00
N VAL A 228 -12.40 10.66 -6.61
CA VAL A 228 -10.96 10.50 -6.91
C VAL A 228 -10.46 11.45 -8.00
N ASN A 229 -11.35 11.93 -8.88
CA ASN A 229 -11.04 12.99 -9.84
C ASN A 229 -10.91 14.37 -9.18
N SER A 230 -11.59 14.58 -8.05
CA SER A 230 -11.71 15.89 -7.41
C SER A 230 -10.70 16.09 -6.29
N VAL A 231 -10.35 15.02 -5.56
CA VAL A 231 -9.42 15.07 -4.44
C VAL A 231 -8.49 13.86 -4.46
N PRO A 232 -7.23 13.99 -3.96
CA PRO A 232 -6.31 12.86 -3.95
C PRO A 232 -6.86 11.73 -3.08
N PHE A 233 -6.79 10.50 -3.61
CA PHE A 233 -7.21 9.29 -2.91
C PHE A 233 -6.06 8.67 -2.11
N ALA A 234 -4.86 8.69 -2.67
CA ALA A 234 -3.66 8.10 -2.07
C ALA A 234 -2.51 9.10 -2.01
N ILE A 235 -1.61 8.85 -1.08
CA ILE A 235 -0.30 9.48 -1.01
C ILE A 235 0.76 8.38 -1.15
N VAL A 236 1.73 8.59 -2.04
CA VAL A 236 2.83 7.66 -2.28
C VAL A 236 4.13 8.32 -1.87
N ILE A 237 4.93 7.65 -1.06
CA ILE A 237 6.24 8.14 -0.59
C ILE A 237 7.31 7.14 -1.03
N LYS A 238 8.33 7.66 -1.75
CA LYS A 238 9.59 6.97 -1.96
C LYS A 238 10.66 7.58 -1.06
N ALA A 239 11.33 6.76 -0.27
CA ALA A 239 12.41 7.21 0.60
C ALA A 239 13.59 6.23 0.56
N LEU A 240 14.78 6.70 0.94
CA LEU A 240 15.99 5.88 1.05
C LEU A 240 16.49 5.91 2.50
N LYS A 241 16.89 4.76 3.01
CA LYS A 241 17.60 4.65 4.29
C LYS A 241 18.96 5.36 4.18
N GLN A 242 19.26 6.21 5.17
CA GLN A 242 20.55 6.92 5.28
C GLN A 242 21.72 6.00 5.68
#